data_ff84ee5790786c9d182e7bf2b14482e5
#
_entry.id   ff84ee5790786c9d182e7bf2b14482e5
#
_cell.length_a   1.000
_cell.length_b   1.000
_cell.length_c   1.000
_cell.angle_alpha   90.00
_cell.angle_beta   90.00
_cell.angle_gamma   90.00
#
_symmetry.space_group_name_H-M   'P 1'
#
loop_
_entity.id
_entity.type
_entity.pdbx_description
1 polymer ?
#
loop_
_entity_poly.entity_id
_entity_poly.type
_entity_poly.pdbx_seq_one_letter_code
_entity_poly.pdbx_strand_id
1 'polypeptide(L)'
;MTVSVHAVADYFILKVDREAGDDITRLKLQKLIYYAQAWYLAMHDRALFEDKFEAWAHGPVCRAIHKRFQYLSLNPIPPRTVISDPANLDSETKGFLDEVWDIYGQYSAAKLEAMTHQEDPWLEARKGMPPEQQGETPISEDTMACFYRARMAARRRIREK
;
A
#
# COMPACT_ATOMS: atom_id res chain seq x y z
N MET A 1 16.40 9.21 -4.72
CA MET A 1 15.26 10.04 -5.19
C MET A 1 13.97 9.29 -4.99
N THR A 2 12.92 9.99 -4.54
CA THR A 2 11.59 9.43 -4.40
C THR A 2 10.81 9.52 -5.71
N VAL A 3 9.77 8.69 -5.84
CA VAL A 3 8.81 8.78 -6.94
C VAL A 3 7.51 9.42 -6.41
N SER A 4 6.62 9.82 -7.30
CA SER A 4 5.32 10.35 -6.90
C SER A 4 4.43 9.21 -6.43
N VAL A 5 3.71 9.41 -5.31
CA VAL A 5 2.71 8.45 -4.84
C VAL A 5 1.61 8.25 -5.88
N HIS A 6 1.30 9.30 -6.66
CA HIS A 6 0.31 9.20 -7.74
C HIS A 6 0.78 8.28 -8.86
N ALA A 7 2.09 8.30 -9.17
CA ALA A 7 2.65 7.39 -10.17
C ALA A 7 2.55 5.93 -9.71
N VAL A 8 2.79 5.66 -8.44
CA VAL A 8 2.63 4.33 -7.84
C VAL A 8 1.17 3.88 -7.92
N ALA A 9 0.24 4.77 -7.56
CA ALA A 9 -1.19 4.51 -7.64
C ALA A 9 -1.61 4.17 -9.09
N ASP A 10 -1.17 4.99 -10.03
CA ASP A 10 -1.50 4.80 -11.45
C ASP A 10 -0.98 3.46 -11.97
N TYR A 11 0.23 3.08 -11.54
CA TYR A 11 0.82 1.81 -11.94
C TYR A 11 -0.06 0.62 -11.50
N PHE A 12 -0.53 0.64 -10.25
CA PHE A 12 -1.41 -0.42 -9.76
C PHE A 12 -2.79 -0.40 -10.45
N ILE A 13 -3.33 0.79 -10.72
CA ILE A 13 -4.61 0.91 -11.44
C ILE A 13 -4.52 0.25 -12.82
N LEU A 14 -3.39 0.43 -13.52
CA LEU A 14 -3.18 -0.15 -14.84
C LEU A 14 -2.89 -1.65 -14.82
N LYS A 15 -2.50 -2.23 -13.67
CA LYS A 15 -2.27 -3.67 -13.55
C LYS A 15 -3.54 -4.50 -13.54
N VAL A 16 -4.69 -3.88 -13.29
CA VAL A 16 -5.98 -4.58 -13.16
C VAL A 16 -6.41 -5.15 -14.50
N ASP A 17 -6.73 -6.44 -14.53
CA ASP A 17 -7.22 -7.12 -15.73
C ASP A 17 -8.75 -6.97 -15.80
N ARG A 18 -9.20 -5.88 -16.41
CA ARG A 18 -10.62 -5.56 -16.53
C ARG A 18 -11.34 -6.47 -17.52
N GLU A 19 -10.61 -7.00 -18.50
CA GLU A 19 -11.18 -7.97 -19.46
C GLU A 19 -11.53 -9.29 -18.75
N ALA A 20 -10.79 -9.66 -17.71
CA ALA A 20 -11.10 -10.82 -16.87
C ALA A 20 -12.21 -10.52 -15.85
N GLY A 21 -12.73 -9.29 -15.81
CA GLY A 21 -13.78 -8.89 -14.87
C GLY A 21 -13.25 -8.33 -13.56
N ASP A 22 -11.94 -8.16 -13.43
CA ASP A 22 -11.34 -7.62 -12.21
C ASP A 22 -11.51 -6.11 -12.13
N ASP A 23 -11.53 -5.59 -10.90
CA ASP A 23 -11.57 -4.16 -10.65
C ASP A 23 -10.68 -3.81 -9.45
N ILE A 24 -10.57 -2.53 -9.13
CA ILE A 24 -9.87 -2.05 -7.95
C ILE A 24 -10.64 -0.87 -7.35
N THR A 25 -10.84 -0.91 -6.03
CA THR A 25 -11.45 0.19 -5.28
C THR A 25 -10.36 1.04 -4.63
N ARG A 26 -10.73 2.25 -4.19
CA ARG A 26 -9.79 3.11 -3.45
C ARG A 26 -9.31 2.46 -2.16
N LEU A 27 -10.13 1.64 -1.52
CA LEU A 27 -9.74 0.94 -0.29
C LEU A 27 -8.63 -0.07 -0.55
N LYS A 28 -8.76 -0.86 -1.60
CA LYS A 28 -7.71 -1.82 -2.00
C LYS A 28 -6.44 -1.08 -2.44
N LEU A 29 -6.58 -0.04 -3.24
CA LEU A 29 -5.45 0.76 -3.73
C LEU A 29 -4.63 1.32 -2.58
N GLN A 30 -5.27 1.87 -1.54
CA GLN A 30 -4.58 2.39 -0.36
C GLN A 30 -3.71 1.34 0.32
N LYS A 31 -4.22 0.11 0.43
CA LYS A 31 -3.45 -1.00 1.06
C LYS A 31 -2.28 -1.44 0.20
N LEU A 32 -2.45 -1.48 -1.12
CA LEU A 32 -1.35 -1.82 -2.04
C LEU A 32 -0.23 -0.78 -1.98
N ILE A 33 -0.60 0.51 -1.98
CA ILE A 33 0.37 1.60 -1.88
C ILE A 33 1.10 1.55 -0.53
N TYR A 34 0.37 1.26 0.56
CA TYR A 34 0.96 1.09 1.89
C TYR A 34 2.00 -0.04 1.90
N TYR A 35 1.66 -1.21 1.37
CA TYR A 35 2.60 -2.33 1.33
C TYR A 35 3.82 -2.03 0.45
N ALA A 36 3.63 -1.30 -0.64
CA ALA A 36 4.75 -0.86 -1.47
C ALA A 36 5.73 0.00 -0.65
N GLN A 37 5.22 1.00 0.08
CA GLN A 37 6.07 1.85 0.92
C GLN A 37 6.75 1.06 2.03
N ALA A 38 5.98 0.20 2.72
CA ALA A 38 6.48 -0.56 3.86
C ALA A 38 7.62 -1.51 3.47
N TRP A 39 7.45 -2.27 2.40
CA TRP A 39 8.48 -3.19 1.93
C TRP A 39 9.69 -2.45 1.34
N TYR A 40 9.46 -1.31 0.68
CA TYR A 40 10.55 -0.51 0.15
C TYR A 40 11.42 0.04 1.29
N LEU A 41 10.79 0.56 2.35
CA LEU A 41 11.49 1.01 3.55
C LEU A 41 12.31 -0.12 4.18
N ALA A 42 11.75 -1.31 4.27
CA ALA A 42 12.43 -2.48 4.84
C ALA A 42 13.64 -2.89 4.01
N MET A 43 13.53 -2.84 2.68
CA MET A 43 14.57 -3.31 1.77
C MET A 43 15.69 -2.28 1.55
N HIS A 44 15.35 -0.99 1.52
CA HIS A 44 16.28 0.07 1.10
C HIS A 44 16.62 1.08 2.19
N ASP A 45 15.94 1.03 3.32
CA ASP A 45 16.09 1.97 4.45
C ASP A 45 15.86 3.43 4.03
N ARG A 46 15.01 3.62 3.03
CA ARG A 46 14.57 4.93 2.54
C ARG A 46 13.18 4.79 1.92
N ALA A 47 12.45 5.90 1.86
CA ALA A 47 11.08 5.92 1.35
C ALA A 47 11.04 5.80 -0.18
N LEU A 48 10.05 5.09 -0.70
CA LEU A 48 9.74 5.04 -2.14
C LEU A 48 9.15 6.39 -2.60
N PHE A 49 8.26 6.96 -1.79
CA PHE A 49 7.67 8.28 -2.01
C PHE A 49 7.62 9.05 -0.69
N GLU A 50 7.45 10.37 -0.76
CA GLU A 50 7.53 11.24 0.43
C GLU A 50 6.27 11.22 1.28
N ASP A 51 5.11 10.94 0.71
CA ASP A 51 3.83 10.96 1.41
C ASP A 51 3.80 9.97 2.57
N LYS A 52 3.12 10.36 3.66
CA LYS A 52 3.03 9.56 4.88
C LYS A 52 1.67 8.89 4.97
N PHE A 53 1.57 7.89 5.85
CA PHE A 53 0.32 7.17 6.13
C PHE A 53 -0.21 7.49 7.51
N GLU A 54 -1.53 7.45 7.64
CA GLU A 54 -2.24 7.59 8.91
C GLU A 54 -3.03 6.32 9.21
N ALA A 55 -3.19 6.02 10.48
CA ALA A 55 -3.87 4.80 10.93
C ALA A 55 -5.38 5.03 11.10
N TRP A 56 -6.10 4.99 9.97
CA TRP A 56 -7.56 5.12 9.97
C TRP A 56 -8.24 3.81 10.38
N ALA A 57 -9.54 3.88 10.63
CA ALA A 57 -10.30 2.69 11.04
C ALA A 57 -10.20 1.53 10.02
N HIS A 58 -10.20 1.85 8.73
CA HIS A 58 -10.09 0.85 7.66
C HIS A 58 -8.65 0.55 7.23
N GLY A 59 -7.68 0.87 8.08
CA GLY A 59 -6.28 0.60 7.83
C GLY A 59 -5.50 1.84 7.42
N PRO A 60 -4.25 1.68 7.00
CA PRO A 60 -3.40 2.80 6.59
C PRO A 60 -3.97 3.57 5.40
N VAL A 61 -3.90 4.89 5.48
CA VAL A 61 -4.40 5.81 4.44
C VAL A 61 -3.38 6.89 4.15
N CYS A 62 -3.09 7.10 2.88
CA CYS A 62 -2.35 8.26 2.38
C CYS A 62 -3.37 9.33 1.96
N ARG A 63 -3.31 10.52 2.56
CA ARG A 63 -4.30 11.58 2.33
C ARG A 63 -4.38 12.04 0.87
N ALA A 64 -3.24 12.15 0.19
CA ALA A 64 -3.21 12.58 -1.21
C ALA A 64 -4.05 11.64 -2.09
N ILE A 65 -3.94 10.35 -1.85
CA ILE A 65 -4.70 9.34 -2.59
C ILE A 65 -6.17 9.36 -2.17
N HIS A 66 -6.45 9.54 -0.87
CA HIS A 66 -7.82 9.69 -0.39
C HIS A 66 -8.52 10.86 -1.07
N LYS A 67 -7.86 12.03 -1.12
CA LYS A 67 -8.42 13.23 -1.78
C LYS A 67 -8.69 13.02 -3.26
N ARG A 68 -7.78 12.30 -3.93
CA ARG A 68 -7.89 12.04 -5.37
C ARG A 68 -9.09 11.17 -5.73
N PHE A 69 -9.40 10.18 -4.92
CA PHE A 69 -10.37 9.15 -5.25
C PHE A 69 -11.63 9.13 -4.37
N GLN A 70 -11.75 10.03 -3.38
CA GLN A 70 -12.88 10.02 -2.45
C GLN A 70 -14.24 10.17 -3.15
N TYR A 71 -14.28 10.88 -4.29
CA TYR A 71 -15.52 11.10 -5.05
C TYR A 71 -16.11 9.79 -5.61
N LEU A 72 -15.29 8.75 -5.74
CA LEU A 72 -15.72 7.46 -6.26
C LEU A 72 -16.48 6.64 -5.21
N SER A 73 -16.37 6.98 -3.93
CA SER A 73 -16.94 6.23 -2.81
C SER A 73 -16.48 4.76 -2.88
N LEU A 74 -17.38 3.79 -2.95
CA LEU A 74 -17.05 2.36 -3.04
C LEU A 74 -17.01 1.83 -4.48
N ASN A 75 -17.19 2.72 -5.46
CA ASN A 75 -17.18 2.32 -6.87
C ASN A 75 -15.75 2.00 -7.34
N PRO A 76 -15.60 1.09 -8.30
CA PRO A 76 -14.30 0.78 -8.89
C PRO A 76 -13.67 2.01 -9.54
N ILE A 77 -12.34 2.07 -9.50
CA ILE A 77 -11.56 3.16 -10.10
C ILE A 77 -11.45 2.90 -11.61
N PRO A 78 -11.97 3.81 -12.46
CA PRO A 78 -11.85 3.65 -13.91
C PRO A 78 -10.40 3.88 -14.39
N PRO A 79 -9.95 3.18 -15.45
CA PRO A 79 -8.58 3.39 -15.98
C PRO A 79 -8.35 4.81 -16.49
N ARG A 80 -9.40 5.53 -16.91
CA ARG A 80 -9.27 6.91 -17.39
C ARG A 80 -8.82 7.90 -16.31
N THR A 81 -8.82 7.49 -15.01
CA THR A 81 -8.35 8.35 -13.92
C THR A 81 -6.84 8.47 -13.86
N VAL A 82 -6.11 7.61 -14.55
CA VAL A 82 -4.64 7.62 -14.59
C VAL A 82 -4.15 8.93 -15.19
N ILE A 83 -3.20 9.59 -14.52
CA ILE A 83 -2.68 10.91 -14.89
C ILE A 83 -1.19 10.90 -15.23
N SER A 84 -0.48 9.80 -14.97
CA SER A 84 0.94 9.68 -15.26
C SER A 84 1.21 8.59 -16.29
N ASP A 85 2.36 8.70 -16.97
CA ASP A 85 2.81 7.69 -17.91
C ASP A 85 3.66 6.67 -17.15
N PRO A 86 3.29 5.36 -17.16
CA PRO A 86 4.09 4.32 -16.52
C PRO A 86 5.54 4.26 -17.02
N ALA A 87 5.79 4.71 -18.25
CA ALA A 87 7.15 4.78 -18.80
C ALA A 87 8.07 5.72 -18.01
N ASN A 88 7.51 6.64 -17.20
CA ASN A 88 8.30 7.56 -16.38
C ASN A 88 8.88 6.90 -15.12
N LEU A 89 8.41 5.70 -14.76
CA LEU A 89 9.02 4.91 -13.68
C LEU A 89 10.17 4.09 -14.26
N ASP A 90 11.27 4.00 -13.51
CA ASP A 90 12.39 3.18 -13.95
C ASP A 90 12.07 1.67 -13.85
N SER A 91 12.89 0.85 -14.50
CA SER A 91 12.64 -0.59 -14.55
C SER A 91 12.75 -1.28 -13.20
N GLU A 92 13.63 -0.78 -12.32
CA GLU A 92 13.78 -1.31 -10.96
C GLU A 92 12.52 -1.06 -10.13
N THR A 93 11.99 0.16 -10.18
CA THR A 93 10.74 0.52 -9.49
C THR A 93 9.56 -0.30 -10.01
N LYS A 94 9.44 -0.42 -11.34
CA LYS A 94 8.37 -1.24 -11.94
C LYS A 94 8.46 -2.70 -11.50
N GLY A 95 9.66 -3.28 -11.51
CA GLY A 95 9.87 -4.65 -11.06
C GLY A 95 9.47 -4.84 -9.60
N PHE A 96 9.82 -3.88 -8.74
CA PHE A 96 9.42 -3.90 -7.34
C PHE A 96 7.89 -3.84 -7.19
N LEU A 97 7.23 -2.92 -7.89
CA LEU A 97 5.77 -2.79 -7.85
C LEU A 97 5.06 -4.03 -8.41
N ASP A 98 5.63 -4.67 -9.43
CA ASP A 98 5.12 -5.94 -9.96
C ASP A 98 5.15 -7.03 -8.90
N GLU A 99 6.21 -7.11 -8.09
CA GLU A 99 6.31 -8.07 -6.99
C GLU A 99 5.25 -7.80 -5.92
N VAL A 100 5.05 -6.54 -5.56
CA VAL A 100 4.00 -6.15 -4.61
C VAL A 100 2.62 -6.56 -5.14
N TRP A 101 2.36 -6.31 -6.41
CA TRP A 101 1.12 -6.70 -7.06
C TRP A 101 0.92 -8.22 -7.05
N ASP A 102 1.96 -8.98 -7.38
CA ASP A 102 1.89 -10.43 -7.44
C ASP A 102 1.55 -11.03 -6.06
N ILE A 103 2.06 -10.44 -4.99
CA ILE A 103 1.83 -10.92 -3.63
C ILE A 103 0.46 -10.45 -3.11
N TYR A 104 0.17 -9.15 -3.18
CA TYR A 104 -0.97 -8.54 -2.51
C TYR A 104 -2.17 -8.27 -3.43
N GLY A 105 -1.94 -8.13 -4.72
CA GLY A 105 -3.00 -7.81 -5.68
C GLY A 105 -4.08 -8.87 -5.80
N GLN A 106 -3.77 -10.11 -5.43
CA GLN A 106 -4.72 -11.22 -5.44
C GLN A 106 -5.74 -11.16 -4.29
N TYR A 107 -5.45 -10.36 -3.24
CA TYR A 107 -6.32 -10.29 -2.06
C TYR A 107 -7.40 -9.21 -2.23
N SER A 108 -8.56 -9.43 -1.63
CA SER A 108 -9.62 -8.44 -1.58
C SER A 108 -9.24 -7.27 -0.67
N ALA A 109 -9.94 -6.13 -0.82
CA ALA A 109 -9.77 -4.99 0.09
C ALA A 109 -10.01 -5.40 1.55
N ALA A 110 -11.04 -6.21 1.80
CA ALA A 110 -11.35 -6.70 3.16
C ALA A 110 -10.22 -7.56 3.74
N LYS A 111 -9.63 -8.43 2.91
CA LYS A 111 -8.51 -9.27 3.36
C LYS A 111 -7.28 -8.41 3.69
N LEU A 112 -6.96 -7.45 2.83
CA LEU A 112 -5.82 -6.56 3.05
C LEU A 112 -6.02 -5.71 4.31
N GLU A 113 -7.23 -5.19 4.54
CA GLU A 113 -7.59 -4.48 5.77
C GLU A 113 -7.34 -5.35 7.00
N ALA A 114 -7.85 -6.58 6.99
CA ALA A 114 -7.66 -7.52 8.09
C ALA A 114 -6.17 -7.80 8.36
N MET A 115 -5.37 -7.90 7.32
CA MET A 115 -3.93 -8.09 7.45
C MET A 115 -3.26 -6.89 8.15
N THR A 116 -3.56 -5.66 7.72
CA THR A 116 -2.96 -4.46 8.33
C THR A 116 -3.35 -4.30 9.78
N HIS A 117 -4.58 -4.71 10.17
CA HIS A 117 -5.09 -4.62 11.53
C HIS A 117 -4.37 -5.56 12.50
N GLN A 118 -3.61 -6.52 12.01
CA GLN A 118 -2.83 -7.46 12.82
C GLN A 118 -1.35 -7.10 12.87
N GLU A 119 -0.94 -6.04 12.18
CA GLU A 119 0.48 -5.68 12.01
C GLU A 119 0.85 -4.49 12.88
N ASP A 120 2.05 -4.52 13.44
CA ASP A 120 2.51 -3.54 14.43
C ASP A 120 2.43 -2.08 13.99
N PRO A 121 2.76 -1.71 12.73
CA PRO A 121 2.71 -0.30 12.37
C PRO A 121 1.34 0.36 12.58
N TRP A 122 0.26 -0.31 12.18
CA TRP A 122 -1.10 0.19 12.39
C TRP A 122 -1.51 0.11 13.87
N LEU A 123 -1.24 -1.03 14.51
CA LEU A 123 -1.58 -1.25 15.91
C LEU A 123 -0.91 -0.22 16.83
N GLU A 124 0.38 0.01 16.64
CA GLU A 124 1.15 0.99 17.43
C GLU A 124 0.57 2.39 17.29
N ALA A 125 0.28 2.82 16.07
CA ALA A 125 -0.28 4.14 15.82
C ALA A 125 -1.67 4.32 16.44
N ARG A 126 -2.44 3.23 16.54
CA ARG A 126 -3.79 3.25 17.15
C ARG A 126 -3.78 3.25 18.68
N LYS A 127 -2.71 2.83 19.32
CA LYS A 127 -2.54 2.85 20.80
C LYS A 127 -3.72 2.29 21.55
N GLY A 128 -4.23 1.13 21.14
CA GLY A 128 -5.36 0.47 21.82
C GLY A 128 -6.73 1.08 21.51
N MET A 129 -6.82 2.03 20.60
CA MET A 129 -8.09 2.58 20.15
C MET A 129 -8.97 1.46 19.55
N PRO A 130 -10.29 1.44 19.84
CA PRO A 130 -11.17 0.44 19.23
C PRO A 130 -11.05 0.43 17.71
N PRO A 131 -11.04 -0.76 17.05
CA PRO A 131 -10.80 -0.84 15.61
C PRO A 131 -11.78 -0.03 14.75
N GLU A 132 -13.03 0.09 15.18
CA GLU A 132 -14.07 0.82 14.46
C GLU A 132 -14.03 2.33 14.71
N GLN A 133 -13.26 2.80 15.69
CA GLN A 133 -13.16 4.22 16.00
C GLN A 133 -12.30 4.94 14.97
N GLN A 134 -12.81 6.06 14.46
CA GLN A 134 -12.06 6.90 13.52
C GLN A 134 -10.81 7.49 14.20
N GLY A 135 -9.67 7.39 13.54
CA GLY A 135 -8.40 7.96 14.00
C GLY A 135 -7.57 8.38 12.81
N GLU A 136 -6.62 9.29 13.04
CA GLU A 136 -5.78 9.86 11.99
C GLU A 136 -4.32 9.95 12.43
N THR A 137 -3.92 9.14 13.40
CA THR A 137 -2.55 9.16 13.92
C THR A 137 -1.55 8.72 12.84
N PRO A 138 -0.45 9.47 12.64
CA PRO A 138 0.58 9.06 11.68
C PRO A 138 1.19 7.72 12.05
N ILE A 139 1.48 6.90 11.02
CA ILE A 139 2.17 5.62 11.18
C ILE A 139 3.67 5.88 11.08
N SER A 140 4.44 5.35 12.04
CA SER A 140 5.90 5.48 12.06
C SER A 140 6.55 4.70 10.92
N GLU A 141 7.35 5.39 10.09
CA GLU A 141 8.12 4.74 9.03
C GLU A 141 9.22 3.84 9.61
N ASP A 142 9.78 4.19 10.77
CA ASP A 142 10.75 3.34 11.45
C ASP A 142 10.11 2.02 11.88
N THR A 143 8.90 2.05 12.42
CA THR A 143 8.17 0.85 12.80
C THR A 143 7.84 0.01 11.57
N MET A 144 7.44 0.64 10.45
CA MET A 144 7.20 -0.05 9.18
C MET A 144 8.46 -0.79 8.72
N ALA A 145 9.59 -0.10 8.67
CA ALA A 145 10.86 -0.68 8.25
C ALA A 145 11.27 -1.86 9.13
N CYS A 146 11.22 -1.70 10.45
CA CYS A 146 11.58 -2.74 11.41
C CYS A 146 10.68 -3.96 11.31
N PHE A 147 9.37 -3.75 11.25
CA PHE A 147 8.40 -4.84 11.21
C PHE A 147 8.56 -5.72 9.96
N TYR A 148 8.63 -5.10 8.79
CA TYR A 148 8.72 -5.85 7.53
C TYR A 148 10.11 -6.42 7.31
N ARG A 149 11.16 -5.78 7.82
CA ARG A 149 12.52 -6.33 7.80
C ARG A 149 12.60 -7.61 8.64
N ALA A 150 11.93 -7.64 9.80
CA ALA A 150 11.85 -8.83 10.63
C ALA A 150 11.10 -9.96 9.92
N ARG A 151 10.02 -9.65 9.21
CA ARG A 151 9.31 -10.63 8.38
C ARG A 151 10.18 -11.20 7.27
N MET A 152 10.96 -10.35 6.62
CA MET A 152 11.86 -10.76 5.55
C MET A 152 12.91 -11.75 6.09
N ALA A 153 13.49 -11.48 7.25
CA ALA A 153 14.46 -12.36 7.91
C ALA A 153 13.82 -13.70 8.30
N ALA A 154 12.58 -13.68 8.80
CA ALA A 154 11.86 -14.91 9.16
C ALA A 154 11.58 -15.78 7.93
N ARG A 155 11.20 -15.18 6.80
CA ARG A 155 10.98 -15.91 5.54
C ARG A 155 12.26 -16.55 5.03
N ARG A 156 13.40 -15.86 5.12
CA ARG A 156 14.71 -16.42 4.73
C ARG A 156 15.06 -17.64 5.56
N ARG A 157 14.86 -17.59 6.87
CA ARG A 157 15.13 -18.71 7.78
C ARG A 157 14.29 -19.95 7.44
N ILE A 158 13.05 -19.75 7.05
CA ILE A 158 12.17 -20.85 6.62
C ILE A 158 12.69 -21.49 5.33
N ARG A 159 13.14 -20.67 4.38
CA ARG A 159 13.67 -21.17 3.08
C ARG A 159 14.98 -21.92 3.22
N GLU A 160 15.80 -21.58 4.21
CA GLU A 160 17.10 -22.21 4.46
C GLU A 160 16.98 -23.55 5.20
N LYS A 161 15.81 -23.87 5.73
CA LYS A 161 15.52 -25.16 6.37
C LYS A 161 14.95 -26.15 5.35
#